data_030b50640da6025d08754601f786f317
#
_entry.id   030b50640da6025d08754601f786f317
#
_cell.length_a   1.000
_cell.length_b   1.000
_cell.length_c   1.000
_cell.angle_alpha   90.00
_cell.angle_beta   90.00
_cell.angle_gamma   90.00
#
_symmetry.space_group_name_H-M   'P 1'
#
loop_
_entity.id
_entity.type
_entity.pdbx_description
1 polymer ?
#
loop_
_entity_poly.entity_id
_entity_poly.type
_entity_poly.pdbx_seq_one_letter_code
_entity_poly.pdbx_strand_id
1 'polypeptide(L)'
;MSKEVNEERTPRTVEDVKEMLTKHSNGEIQRTIQNCITILQNDHVLADAIRLNLLSERIDIVKPVGWPRSGKTLSDTDMKYILRRMEKYGISSEKKIESAIRIVANENRYHPIRDYLNGLQWDGTERIAHVLHHFLGAAEDEYTCEAMKIFLLGAIKRVFQPGCKFETMLCLVGGQGCGSPVATSKCCKHFEAPTEPTGETGEVHLFRLLAVKDEWFSDDLRRLDDDNVYRKLQGHWIIEMSEMIATANAKSIEEINHLFQGKE
;
A
#
# COMPACT_ATOMS: atom_id res chain seq x y z
N MET A 1 11.88 -19.18 9.96
CA MET A 1 11.22 -20.35 9.38
C MET A 1 10.16 -20.81 10.38
N SER A 2 8.92 -20.44 10.19
CA SER A 2 7.78 -21.10 10.83
C SER A 2 6.63 -20.91 9.86
N LYS A 3 6.33 -21.96 9.11
CA LYS A 3 5.09 -22.11 8.37
C LYS A 3 4.01 -22.32 9.42
N GLU A 4 3.31 -21.29 9.82
CA GLU A 4 2.02 -21.46 10.47
C GLU A 4 1.05 -21.98 9.40
N VAL A 5 0.69 -23.23 9.56
CA VAL A 5 -0.37 -23.90 8.83
C VAL A 5 -1.65 -23.13 9.15
N ASN A 6 -2.21 -22.51 8.12
CA ASN A 6 -3.52 -21.88 8.18
C ASN A 6 -4.54 -23.02 8.33
N GLU A 7 -4.84 -23.41 9.57
CA GLU A 7 -6.00 -24.23 9.87
C GLU A 7 -7.23 -23.44 9.40
N GLU A 8 -7.93 -23.94 8.40
CA GLU A 8 -9.25 -23.43 7.99
C GLU A 8 -10.17 -23.46 9.22
N ARG A 9 -10.28 -22.34 9.89
CA ARG A 9 -11.19 -22.17 11.02
C ARG A 9 -12.60 -22.31 10.50
N THR A 10 -13.30 -23.35 10.91
CA THR A 10 -14.75 -23.52 10.65
C THR A 10 -15.48 -22.23 11.07
N PRO A 11 -16.36 -21.68 10.21
CA PRO A 11 -17.09 -20.44 10.50
C PRO A 11 -17.93 -20.66 11.76
N ARG A 12 -17.68 -19.87 12.81
CA ARG A 12 -18.41 -19.91 14.07
C ARG A 12 -19.73 -19.21 13.94
N THR A 13 -20.77 -19.78 14.53
CA THR A 13 -22.07 -19.13 14.64
C THR A 13 -22.03 -17.98 15.67
N VAL A 14 -23.09 -17.16 15.70
CA VAL A 14 -23.21 -16.09 16.72
C VAL A 14 -23.29 -16.71 18.13
N GLU A 15 -23.94 -17.84 18.24
CA GLU A 15 -24.13 -18.58 19.50
C GLU A 15 -22.79 -19.11 20.02
N ASP A 16 -21.97 -19.72 19.16
CA ASP A 16 -20.64 -20.20 19.52
C ASP A 16 -19.75 -19.05 20.04
N VAL A 17 -19.82 -17.88 19.40
CA VAL A 17 -19.06 -16.71 19.87
C VAL A 17 -19.60 -16.18 21.21
N LYS A 18 -20.92 -16.18 21.43
CA LYS A 18 -21.53 -15.76 22.71
C LYS A 18 -21.10 -16.63 23.88
N GLU A 19 -20.79 -17.90 23.63
CA GLU A 19 -20.27 -18.81 24.69
C GLU A 19 -18.86 -18.44 25.13
N MET A 20 -18.07 -17.83 24.23
CA MET A 20 -16.71 -17.38 24.52
C MET A 20 -16.66 -16.06 25.30
N LEU A 21 -17.78 -15.33 25.40
CA LEU A 21 -17.81 -13.99 25.97
C LEU A 21 -17.92 -14.05 27.51
N THR A 22 -17.23 -13.15 28.17
CA THR A 22 -17.34 -12.93 29.60
C THR A 22 -18.74 -12.41 29.94
N LYS A 23 -19.40 -13.04 30.92
CA LYS A 23 -20.74 -12.70 31.37
C LYS A 23 -20.74 -12.21 32.82
N HIS A 24 -21.74 -11.44 33.18
CA HIS A 24 -22.05 -11.10 34.58
C HIS A 24 -22.64 -12.31 35.32
N SER A 25 -22.75 -12.23 36.64
CA SER A 25 -23.36 -13.26 37.47
C SER A 25 -24.82 -13.56 37.11
N ASN A 26 -25.52 -12.61 36.49
CA ASN A 26 -26.89 -12.77 36.00
C ASN A 26 -26.97 -13.36 34.57
N GLY A 27 -25.84 -13.76 33.98
CA GLY A 27 -25.76 -14.34 32.63
C GLY A 27 -25.70 -13.34 31.49
N GLU A 28 -25.83 -12.02 31.74
CA GLU A 28 -25.72 -11.02 30.72
C GLU A 28 -24.27 -10.82 30.23
N ILE A 29 -24.07 -10.60 28.93
CA ILE A 29 -22.75 -10.37 28.33
C ILE A 29 -22.19 -9.03 28.83
N GLN A 30 -20.96 -9.05 29.34
CA GLN A 30 -20.27 -7.84 29.77
C GLN A 30 -19.89 -6.99 28.55
N ARG A 31 -20.19 -5.69 28.62
CA ARG A 31 -19.87 -4.72 27.56
C ARG A 31 -18.44 -4.20 27.72
N THR A 32 -17.45 -5.10 27.61
CA THR A 32 -16.02 -4.78 27.75
C THR A 32 -15.33 -4.68 26.39
N ILE A 33 -14.18 -4.00 26.34
CA ILE A 33 -13.34 -3.97 25.14
C ILE A 33 -12.87 -5.38 24.79
N GLN A 34 -12.55 -6.20 25.80
CA GLN A 34 -12.12 -7.59 25.58
C GLN A 34 -13.19 -8.43 24.88
N ASN A 35 -14.46 -8.32 25.27
CA ASN A 35 -15.53 -9.00 24.56
C ASN A 35 -15.71 -8.48 23.13
N CYS A 36 -15.52 -7.16 22.89
CA CYS A 36 -15.51 -6.63 21.52
C CYS A 36 -14.37 -7.25 20.69
N ILE A 37 -13.15 -7.38 21.25
CA ILE A 37 -12.01 -8.03 20.60
C ILE A 37 -12.35 -9.49 20.26
N THR A 38 -12.86 -10.24 21.23
CA THR A 38 -13.25 -11.64 21.04
C THR A 38 -14.26 -11.80 19.91
N ILE A 39 -15.24 -10.90 19.80
CA ILE A 39 -16.22 -10.91 18.70
C ILE A 39 -15.54 -10.61 17.37
N LEU A 40 -14.71 -9.55 17.31
CA LEU A 40 -14.00 -9.14 16.07
C LEU A 40 -13.08 -10.24 15.54
N GLN A 41 -12.49 -11.04 16.43
CA GLN A 41 -11.58 -12.14 16.07
C GLN A 41 -12.28 -13.45 15.72
N ASN A 42 -13.55 -13.65 16.14
CA ASN A 42 -14.20 -14.95 16.04
C ASN A 42 -15.53 -14.93 15.26
N ASP A 43 -16.16 -13.78 15.06
CA ASP A 43 -17.38 -13.66 14.26
C ASP A 43 -17.08 -13.97 12.79
N HIS A 44 -17.85 -14.87 12.16
CA HIS A 44 -17.61 -15.37 10.82
C HIS A 44 -17.52 -14.30 9.72
N VAL A 45 -18.10 -13.11 9.95
CA VAL A 45 -18.00 -11.96 9.02
C VAL A 45 -16.79 -11.11 9.31
N LEU A 46 -16.46 -10.89 10.59
CA LEU A 46 -15.45 -9.92 11.02
C LEU A 46 -14.07 -10.54 11.26
N ALA A 47 -14.01 -11.85 11.56
CA ALA A 47 -12.74 -12.54 11.80
C ALA A 47 -11.79 -12.37 10.61
N ASP A 48 -10.55 -11.99 10.87
CA ASP A 48 -9.47 -11.73 9.89
C ASP A 48 -9.79 -10.63 8.85
N ALA A 49 -10.92 -9.91 9.00
CA ALA A 49 -11.31 -8.87 8.08
C ALA A 49 -10.57 -7.54 8.32
N ILE A 50 -10.30 -7.22 9.58
CA ILE A 50 -9.82 -5.92 10.01
C ILE A 50 -8.31 -5.97 10.19
N ARG A 51 -7.57 -5.16 9.40
CA ARG A 51 -6.10 -5.13 9.42
C ARG A 51 -5.58 -3.70 9.32
N LEU A 52 -4.45 -3.41 9.95
CA LEU A 52 -3.74 -2.15 9.79
C LEU A 52 -2.80 -2.23 8.59
N ASN A 53 -3.01 -1.38 7.61
CA ASN A 53 -2.13 -1.21 6.46
C ASN A 53 -0.96 -0.30 6.84
N LEU A 54 0.25 -0.86 6.90
CA LEU A 54 1.46 -0.14 7.30
C LEU A 54 1.97 0.86 6.24
N LEU A 55 1.51 0.74 4.99
CA LEU A 55 1.88 1.69 3.93
C LEU A 55 1.08 2.99 4.02
N SER A 56 -0.23 2.87 4.24
CA SER A 56 -1.14 4.02 4.33
C SER A 56 -1.44 4.47 5.76
N GLU A 57 -1.01 3.69 6.77
CA GLU A 57 -1.33 3.86 8.20
C GLU A 57 -2.84 3.91 8.47
N ARG A 58 -3.64 3.27 7.63
CA ARG A 58 -5.09 3.20 7.73
C ARG A 58 -5.56 1.78 8.04
N ILE A 59 -6.71 1.69 8.68
CA ILE A 59 -7.36 0.41 8.92
C ILE A 59 -8.10 0.01 7.65
N ASP A 60 -7.83 -1.19 7.17
CA ASP A 60 -8.47 -1.77 6.00
C ASP A 60 -9.37 -2.94 6.40
N ILE A 61 -10.43 -3.15 5.60
CA ILE A 61 -11.20 -4.38 5.61
C ILE A 61 -10.78 -5.18 4.37
N VAL A 62 -10.03 -6.26 4.60
CA VAL A 62 -9.30 -7.00 3.55
C VAL A 62 -10.06 -8.17 2.95
N LYS A 63 -11.25 -8.49 3.48
CA LYS A 63 -12.11 -9.56 2.94
C LYS A 63 -13.57 -9.11 2.78
N PRO A 64 -14.39 -9.84 2.01
CA PRO A 64 -15.82 -9.57 1.90
C PRO A 64 -16.51 -9.66 3.26
N VAL A 65 -17.37 -8.68 3.60
CA VAL A 65 -18.03 -8.55 4.91
C VAL A 65 -19.58 -8.55 4.81
N GLY A 66 -20.12 -8.85 3.64
CA GLY A 66 -21.57 -9.01 3.43
C GLY A 66 -22.36 -7.70 3.36
N TRP A 67 -21.69 -6.53 3.18
CA TRP A 67 -22.33 -5.26 2.84
C TRP A 67 -21.55 -4.53 1.73
N PRO A 68 -22.23 -3.64 0.96
CA PRO A 68 -21.59 -2.88 -0.12
C PRO A 68 -20.49 -1.96 0.40
N ARG A 69 -19.37 -1.91 -0.33
CA ARG A 69 -18.20 -1.06 -0.01
C ARG A 69 -17.62 -0.46 -1.29
N SER A 70 -17.15 0.77 -1.21
CA SER A 70 -16.52 1.48 -2.33
C SER A 70 -14.98 1.37 -2.35
N GLY A 71 -14.36 0.86 -1.29
CA GLY A 71 -12.90 0.77 -1.17
C GLY A 71 -12.46 -0.17 -0.06
N LYS A 72 -11.14 -0.29 0.17
CA LYS A 72 -10.56 -1.16 1.21
C LYS A 72 -10.55 -0.53 2.58
N THR A 73 -10.30 0.78 2.66
CA THR A 73 -10.17 1.50 3.93
C THR A 73 -11.50 1.52 4.68
N LEU A 74 -11.42 1.29 5.98
CA LEU A 74 -12.56 1.36 6.90
C LEU A 74 -13.20 2.76 6.84
N SER A 75 -14.47 2.81 6.47
CA SER A 75 -15.27 4.03 6.38
C SER A 75 -16.21 4.18 7.57
N ASP A 76 -16.78 5.38 7.74
CA ASP A 76 -17.83 5.63 8.75
C ASP A 76 -19.06 4.74 8.53
N THR A 77 -19.39 4.44 7.27
CA THR A 77 -20.47 3.52 6.92
C THR A 77 -20.15 2.10 7.39
N ASP A 78 -18.92 1.63 7.19
CA ASP A 78 -18.48 0.31 7.69
C ASP A 78 -18.59 0.25 9.22
N MET A 79 -18.25 1.33 9.92
CA MET A 79 -18.42 1.41 11.39
C MET A 79 -19.87 1.18 11.82
N LYS A 80 -20.85 1.72 11.09
CA LYS A 80 -22.28 1.52 11.38
C LYS A 80 -22.72 0.07 11.12
N TYR A 81 -22.21 -0.58 10.07
CA TYR A 81 -22.47 -2.00 9.83
C TYR A 81 -21.83 -2.89 10.90
N ILE A 82 -20.62 -2.58 11.35
CA ILE A 82 -19.96 -3.29 12.46
C ILE A 82 -20.75 -3.08 13.74
N LEU A 83 -21.16 -1.85 14.06
CA LEU A 83 -21.99 -1.57 15.25
C LEU A 83 -23.28 -2.39 15.25
N ARG A 84 -24.04 -2.38 14.13
CA ARG A 84 -25.26 -3.19 13.95
C ARG A 84 -24.99 -4.68 14.16
N ARG A 85 -23.81 -5.16 13.76
CA ARG A 85 -23.44 -6.57 13.98
C ARG A 85 -23.12 -6.86 15.44
N MET A 86 -22.43 -5.93 16.12
CA MET A 86 -22.12 -6.03 17.56
C MET A 86 -23.38 -6.04 18.44
N GLU A 87 -24.46 -5.39 18.00
CA GLU A 87 -25.75 -5.41 18.70
C GLU A 87 -26.34 -6.82 18.82
N LYS A 88 -26.04 -7.76 17.90
CA LYS A 88 -26.44 -9.17 18.00
C LYS A 88 -25.83 -9.87 19.23
N TYR A 89 -24.75 -9.32 19.74
CA TYR A 89 -24.05 -9.75 20.95
C TYR A 89 -24.41 -8.90 22.20
N GLY A 90 -25.36 -7.98 22.08
CA GLY A 90 -25.78 -7.08 23.16
C GLY A 90 -24.78 -5.94 23.44
N ILE A 91 -23.86 -5.65 22.51
CA ILE A 91 -22.85 -4.58 22.64
C ILE A 91 -23.18 -3.45 21.69
N SER A 92 -23.42 -2.23 22.23
CA SER A 92 -23.79 -1.03 21.50
C SER A 92 -22.85 0.18 21.75
N SER A 93 -21.80 0.00 22.58
CA SER A 93 -20.87 1.09 22.89
C SER A 93 -19.88 1.35 21.76
N GLU A 94 -20.17 2.36 20.92
CA GLU A 94 -19.35 2.73 19.76
C GLU A 94 -17.89 2.99 20.14
N LYS A 95 -17.62 3.70 21.25
CA LYS A 95 -16.25 3.97 21.73
C LYS A 95 -15.46 2.69 22.07
N LYS A 96 -16.11 1.70 22.67
CA LYS A 96 -15.43 0.42 23.00
C LYS A 96 -15.19 -0.42 21.77
N ILE A 97 -16.12 -0.42 20.83
CA ILE A 97 -16.00 -1.11 19.54
C ILE A 97 -14.87 -0.48 18.72
N GLU A 98 -14.79 0.84 18.64
CA GLU A 98 -13.71 1.56 17.95
C GLU A 98 -12.34 1.24 18.57
N SER A 99 -12.24 1.25 19.91
CA SER A 99 -11.00 0.87 20.61
C SER A 99 -10.59 -0.57 20.30
N ALA A 100 -11.54 -1.50 20.30
CA ALA A 100 -11.29 -2.90 19.96
C ALA A 100 -10.85 -3.08 18.48
N ILE A 101 -11.48 -2.35 17.56
CA ILE A 101 -11.09 -2.34 16.13
C ILE A 101 -9.63 -1.90 15.97
N ARG A 102 -9.22 -0.82 16.64
CA ARG A 102 -7.84 -0.33 16.60
C ARG A 102 -6.84 -1.35 17.15
N ILE A 103 -7.18 -2.05 18.24
CA ILE A 103 -6.35 -3.10 18.82
C ILE A 103 -6.22 -4.27 17.84
N VAL A 104 -7.34 -4.82 17.38
CA VAL A 104 -7.37 -5.96 16.45
C VAL A 104 -6.66 -5.63 15.14
N ALA A 105 -6.85 -4.43 14.61
CA ALA A 105 -6.17 -3.97 13.39
C ALA A 105 -4.64 -3.94 13.59
N ASN A 106 -4.17 -3.43 14.73
CA ASN A 106 -2.75 -3.36 15.03
C ASN A 106 -2.12 -4.75 15.29
N GLU A 107 -2.86 -5.69 15.87
CA GLU A 107 -2.42 -7.10 16.01
C GLU A 107 -2.30 -7.77 14.63
N ASN A 108 -3.17 -7.43 13.69
CA ASN A 108 -3.25 -8.00 12.34
C ASN A 108 -2.66 -7.05 11.28
N ARG A 109 -1.59 -6.33 11.60
CA ARG A 109 -0.95 -5.42 10.64
C ARG A 109 -0.35 -6.15 9.45
N TYR A 110 -0.33 -5.49 8.30
CA TYR A 110 0.25 -6.00 7.08
C TYR A 110 0.89 -4.88 6.26
N HIS A 111 1.79 -5.23 5.36
CA HIS A 111 2.42 -4.27 4.47
C HIS A 111 2.25 -4.75 3.02
N PRO A 112 1.34 -4.15 2.24
CA PRO A 112 0.94 -4.70 0.95
C PRO A 112 2.11 -4.89 -0.03
N ILE A 113 3.09 -3.99 -0.02
CA ILE A 113 4.25 -4.07 -0.91
C ILE A 113 5.23 -5.16 -0.44
N ARG A 114 5.45 -5.33 0.88
CA ARG A 114 6.28 -6.42 1.40
C ARG A 114 5.69 -7.78 1.07
N ASP A 115 4.37 -7.91 1.22
CA ASP A 115 3.67 -9.15 0.91
C ASP A 115 3.80 -9.48 -0.58
N TYR A 116 3.66 -8.46 -1.45
CA TYR A 116 3.89 -8.58 -2.88
C TYR A 116 5.34 -9.00 -3.20
N LEU A 117 6.34 -8.26 -2.70
CA LEU A 117 7.75 -8.53 -2.99
C LEU A 117 8.21 -9.90 -2.48
N ASN A 118 7.71 -10.34 -1.32
CA ASN A 118 8.01 -11.67 -0.78
C ASN A 118 7.37 -12.81 -1.57
N GLY A 119 6.31 -12.53 -2.33
CA GLY A 119 5.67 -13.49 -3.22
C GLY A 119 6.32 -13.63 -4.59
N LEU A 120 7.26 -12.75 -4.95
CA LEU A 120 7.90 -12.78 -6.25
C LEU A 120 8.89 -13.97 -6.36
N GLN A 121 8.92 -14.55 -7.55
CA GLN A 121 9.92 -15.55 -7.95
C GLN A 121 10.59 -15.07 -9.24
N TRP A 122 11.94 -15.08 -9.22
CA TRP A 122 12.69 -14.71 -10.41
C TRP A 122 12.60 -15.81 -11.48
N ASP A 123 12.28 -15.39 -12.68
CA ASP A 123 12.14 -16.27 -13.85
C ASP A 123 13.47 -16.48 -14.63
N GLY A 124 14.57 -15.92 -14.13
CA GLY A 124 15.90 -16.03 -14.77
C GLY A 124 16.16 -15.01 -15.87
N THR A 125 15.23 -14.09 -16.15
CA THR A 125 15.40 -13.11 -17.24
C THR A 125 15.91 -11.76 -16.72
N GLU A 126 17.03 -11.30 -17.23
CA GLU A 126 17.57 -9.96 -16.93
C GLU A 126 16.80 -8.90 -17.72
N ARG A 127 16.04 -8.06 -17.02
CA ARG A 127 15.25 -6.98 -17.62
C ARG A 127 15.76 -5.59 -17.28
N ILE A 128 16.36 -5.43 -16.10
CA ILE A 128 16.73 -4.11 -15.55
C ILE A 128 17.72 -3.40 -16.44
N ALA A 129 18.68 -4.11 -17.03
CA ALA A 129 19.69 -3.56 -17.93
C ALA A 129 19.10 -2.82 -19.13
N HIS A 130 17.93 -3.23 -19.59
CA HIS A 130 17.32 -2.76 -20.84
C HIS A 130 16.11 -1.83 -20.62
N VAL A 131 15.66 -1.64 -19.37
CA VAL A 131 14.40 -0.92 -19.08
C VAL A 131 14.43 0.51 -19.59
N LEU A 132 15.45 1.31 -19.24
CA LEU A 132 15.51 2.72 -19.64
C LEU A 132 15.68 2.87 -21.15
N HIS A 133 16.48 2.01 -21.77
CA HIS A 133 16.61 2.00 -23.23
C HIS A 133 15.28 1.65 -23.92
N HIS A 134 14.65 0.58 -23.47
CA HIS A 134 13.43 0.05 -24.09
C HIS A 134 12.23 1.00 -23.98
N PHE A 135 12.01 1.57 -22.80
CA PHE A 135 10.83 2.42 -22.54
C PHE A 135 11.05 3.89 -22.86
N LEU A 136 12.28 4.39 -22.70
CA LEU A 136 12.57 5.82 -22.80
C LEU A 136 13.56 6.18 -23.93
N GLY A 137 14.13 5.17 -24.60
CA GLY A 137 15.14 5.41 -25.64
C GLY A 137 16.47 5.93 -25.10
N ALA A 138 16.76 5.75 -23.80
CA ALA A 138 18.04 6.12 -23.21
C ALA A 138 19.19 5.30 -23.83
N ALA A 139 20.42 5.80 -23.70
CA ALA A 139 21.59 5.04 -24.12
C ALA A 139 21.65 3.70 -23.37
N GLU A 140 21.99 2.62 -24.07
CA GLU A 140 22.16 1.31 -23.47
C GLU A 140 23.63 1.16 -23.03
N ASP A 141 23.95 1.66 -21.85
CA ASP A 141 25.28 1.66 -21.28
C ASP A 141 25.28 1.23 -19.81
N GLU A 142 26.47 1.05 -19.24
CA GLU A 142 26.64 0.62 -17.85
C GLU A 142 26.03 1.65 -16.87
N TYR A 143 26.12 2.93 -17.16
CA TYR A 143 25.59 3.99 -16.30
C TYR A 143 24.06 3.93 -16.18
N THR A 144 23.36 3.81 -17.29
CA THR A 144 21.89 3.73 -17.29
C THR A 144 21.39 2.47 -16.59
N CYS A 145 22.09 1.34 -16.80
CA CYS A 145 21.80 0.09 -16.12
C CYS A 145 21.97 0.21 -14.61
N GLU A 146 23.11 0.73 -14.14
CA GLU A 146 23.38 0.89 -12.71
C GLU A 146 22.46 1.93 -12.06
N ALA A 147 22.14 3.04 -12.73
CA ALA A 147 21.19 4.03 -12.24
C ALA A 147 19.82 3.40 -11.98
N MET A 148 19.33 2.56 -12.90
CA MET A 148 18.05 1.87 -12.72
C MET A 148 18.10 0.84 -11.60
N LYS A 149 19.19 0.07 -11.47
CA LYS A 149 19.40 -0.87 -10.36
C LYS A 149 19.37 -0.15 -9.01
N ILE A 150 20.11 0.97 -8.89
CA ILE A 150 20.16 1.76 -7.65
C ILE A 150 18.75 2.27 -7.29
N PHE A 151 17.99 2.79 -8.26
CA PHE A 151 16.62 3.25 -8.04
C PHE A 151 15.73 2.12 -7.47
N LEU A 152 15.72 0.96 -8.12
CA LEU A 152 14.89 -0.18 -7.69
C LEU A 152 15.35 -0.73 -6.33
N LEU A 153 16.65 -0.86 -6.10
CA LEU A 153 17.19 -1.27 -4.79
C LEU A 153 16.80 -0.29 -3.68
N GLY A 154 16.82 1.00 -3.97
CA GLY A 154 16.35 2.03 -3.04
C GLY A 154 14.87 1.91 -2.72
N ALA A 155 14.04 1.72 -3.74
CA ALA A 155 12.61 1.51 -3.58
C ALA A 155 12.30 0.28 -2.71
N ILE A 156 13.00 -0.84 -2.94
CA ILE A 156 12.87 -2.06 -2.14
C ILE A 156 13.40 -1.84 -0.72
N LYS A 157 14.59 -1.25 -0.57
CA LYS A 157 15.20 -1.02 0.74
C LYS A 157 14.30 -0.20 1.65
N ARG A 158 13.68 0.87 1.15
CA ARG A 158 12.78 1.71 1.94
C ARG A 158 11.52 0.97 2.41
N VAL A 159 11.04 0.00 1.64
CA VAL A 159 9.92 -0.86 2.04
C VAL A 159 10.28 -1.76 3.21
N PHE A 160 11.47 -2.38 3.19
CA PHE A 160 11.89 -3.30 4.25
C PHE A 160 12.54 -2.62 5.45
N GLN A 161 13.15 -1.45 5.23
CA GLN A 161 13.81 -0.64 6.26
C GLN A 161 13.31 0.81 6.18
N PRO A 162 12.09 1.11 6.66
CA PRO A 162 11.56 2.48 6.71
C PRO A 162 12.51 3.39 7.48
N GLY A 163 12.72 4.61 6.99
CA GLY A 163 13.67 5.56 7.58
C GLY A 163 15.14 5.31 7.24
N CYS A 164 15.47 4.29 6.43
CA CYS A 164 16.85 4.10 6.00
C CYS A 164 17.34 5.30 5.16
N LYS A 165 18.60 5.68 5.37
CA LYS A 165 19.25 6.70 4.56
C LYS A 165 19.42 6.22 3.13
N PHE A 166 18.87 6.96 2.18
CA PHE A 166 18.99 6.74 0.75
C PHE A 166 18.92 8.09 0.04
N GLU A 167 20.05 8.60 -0.41
CA GLU A 167 20.23 9.98 -0.87
C GLU A 167 20.22 10.10 -2.40
N THR A 168 19.86 9.05 -3.11
CA THR A 168 19.81 9.04 -4.58
C THR A 168 18.38 9.15 -5.08
N MET A 169 18.17 9.96 -6.10
CA MET A 169 16.93 10.10 -6.84
C MET A 169 17.24 9.90 -8.33
N LEU A 170 16.41 9.12 -9.01
CA LEU A 170 16.52 8.99 -10.47
C LEU A 170 15.90 10.22 -11.11
N CYS A 171 16.70 10.98 -11.84
CA CYS A 171 16.26 12.11 -12.63
C CYS A 171 16.32 11.76 -14.11
N LEU A 172 15.19 11.89 -14.81
CA LEU A 172 15.10 11.73 -16.25
C LEU A 172 15.10 13.10 -16.90
N VAL A 173 15.95 13.29 -17.91
CA VAL A 173 16.06 14.54 -18.66
C VAL A 173 15.93 14.22 -20.13
N GLY A 174 14.97 14.83 -20.80
CA GLY A 174 14.72 14.62 -22.21
C GLY A 174 13.93 15.75 -22.87
N GLY A 175 13.82 15.72 -24.19
CA GLY A 175 12.94 16.63 -24.92
C GLY A 175 11.47 16.30 -24.67
N GLN A 176 10.59 17.29 -24.77
CA GLN A 176 9.15 17.10 -24.61
C GLN A 176 8.64 16.03 -25.59
N GLY A 177 8.02 14.97 -25.09
CA GLY A 177 7.49 13.87 -25.90
C GLY A 177 8.49 12.78 -26.29
N CYS A 178 9.68 12.70 -25.65
CA CYS A 178 10.66 11.65 -25.94
C CYS A 178 10.25 10.24 -25.48
N GLY A 179 9.18 10.09 -24.72
CA GLY A 179 8.55 8.81 -24.44
C GLY A 179 7.54 8.43 -25.52
N SER A 180 7.99 8.00 -26.73
CA SER A 180 7.06 7.62 -27.79
C SER A 180 6.38 6.27 -27.53
N PRO A 181 5.05 6.16 -27.69
CA PRO A 181 4.32 4.88 -27.56
C PRO A 181 4.72 3.82 -28.60
N VAL A 182 5.53 4.19 -29.59
CA VAL A 182 5.94 3.30 -30.69
C VAL A 182 6.97 2.25 -30.26
N ALA A 183 7.71 2.49 -29.18
CA ALA A 183 8.67 1.51 -28.65
C ALA A 183 7.99 0.29 -27.99
N THR A 184 6.75 0.41 -27.55
CA THR A 184 6.04 -0.64 -26.82
C THR A 184 5.48 -1.77 -27.67
N SER A 185 5.39 -1.61 -29.00
CA SER A 185 4.64 -2.58 -29.82
C SER A 185 5.43 -3.78 -30.34
N LYS A 186 6.75 -3.81 -30.24
CA LYS A 186 7.54 -4.87 -30.92
C LYS A 186 8.26 -5.90 -30.04
N CYS A 187 8.44 -5.69 -28.75
CA CYS A 187 9.28 -6.57 -27.92
C CYS A 187 8.61 -7.27 -26.73
N CYS A 188 7.45 -6.86 -26.30
CA CYS A 188 6.80 -7.45 -25.10
C CYS A 188 5.70 -8.43 -25.46
N LYS A 189 6.07 -9.66 -25.86
CA LYS A 189 5.09 -10.77 -26.05
C LYS A 189 4.43 -11.25 -24.75
N HIS A 190 4.77 -10.67 -23.60
CA HIS A 190 4.26 -11.07 -22.27
C HIS A 190 3.82 -9.90 -21.37
N PHE A 191 3.74 -8.69 -21.90
CA PHE A 191 3.16 -7.55 -21.19
C PHE A 191 1.98 -7.03 -22.03
N GLU A 192 0.76 -7.33 -21.61
CA GLU A 192 -0.43 -6.68 -22.13
C GLU A 192 -0.43 -5.23 -21.63
N ALA A 193 0.01 -4.32 -22.47
CA ALA A 193 -0.14 -2.89 -22.23
C ALA A 193 -1.64 -2.53 -22.27
N PRO A 194 -2.11 -1.59 -21.42
CA PRO A 194 -3.47 -1.08 -21.51
C PRO A 194 -3.72 -0.53 -22.93
N THR A 195 -4.85 -0.93 -23.54
CA THR A 195 -5.18 -0.67 -24.95
C THR A 195 -5.72 0.73 -25.24
N GLU A 196 -5.70 1.66 -24.29
CA GLU A 196 -6.21 3.02 -24.50
C GLU A 196 -5.04 4.01 -24.65
N PRO A 197 -5.01 4.82 -25.74
CA PRO A 197 -4.03 5.88 -25.89
C PRO A 197 -4.41 7.06 -24.99
N THR A 198 -4.05 7.02 -23.73
CA THR A 198 -4.02 8.21 -22.90
C THR A 198 -2.86 9.07 -23.37
N GLY A 199 -3.08 10.37 -23.57
CA GLY A 199 -2.04 11.31 -24.05
C GLY A 199 -0.90 11.59 -23.05
N GLU A 200 -0.61 10.60 -22.20
CA GLU A 200 0.45 10.61 -21.19
C GLU A 200 1.80 10.25 -21.83
N THR A 201 2.87 10.83 -21.32
CA THR A 201 4.24 10.56 -21.79
C THR A 201 4.70 9.15 -21.40
N GLY A 202 5.59 8.53 -22.19
CA GLY A 202 6.09 7.16 -21.90
C GLY A 202 6.77 7.01 -20.54
N GLU A 203 7.22 8.09 -19.94
CA GLU A 203 7.81 8.13 -18.60
C GLU A 203 6.79 7.77 -17.50
N VAL A 204 5.61 8.36 -17.54
CA VAL A 204 4.53 8.10 -16.57
C VAL A 204 4.12 6.62 -16.63
N HIS A 205 4.08 6.04 -17.83
CA HIS A 205 3.73 4.62 -17.96
C HIS A 205 4.77 3.70 -17.33
N LEU A 206 6.07 3.96 -17.47
CA LEU A 206 7.11 3.11 -16.89
C LEU A 206 7.02 3.05 -15.37
N PHE A 207 6.99 4.19 -14.69
CA PHE A 207 6.99 4.22 -13.22
C PHE A 207 5.67 3.71 -12.63
N ARG A 208 4.55 3.95 -13.30
CA ARG A 208 3.25 3.37 -12.94
C ARG A 208 3.26 1.84 -13.06
N LEU A 209 3.86 1.28 -14.13
CA LEU A 209 4.06 -0.16 -14.27
C LEU A 209 4.98 -0.73 -13.18
N LEU A 210 6.06 -0.04 -12.87
CA LEU A 210 6.98 -0.45 -11.80
C LEU A 210 6.34 -0.42 -10.41
N ALA A 211 5.37 0.47 -10.19
CA ALA A 211 4.58 0.51 -8.97
C ALA A 211 3.60 -0.67 -8.84
N VAL A 212 3.34 -1.41 -9.93
CA VAL A 212 2.50 -2.62 -10.00
C VAL A 212 1.01 -2.36 -9.85
N LYS A 213 0.62 -1.43 -8.98
CA LYS A 213 -0.78 -1.02 -8.76
C LYS A 213 -0.88 0.48 -8.79
N ASP A 214 -1.92 0.98 -9.42
CA ASP A 214 -2.17 2.44 -9.49
C ASP A 214 -2.25 3.07 -8.10
N GLU A 215 -2.82 2.38 -7.12
CA GLU A 215 -2.89 2.84 -5.73
C GLU A 215 -1.52 3.02 -5.05
N TRP A 216 -0.44 2.47 -5.61
CA TRP A 216 0.94 2.57 -5.10
C TRP A 216 1.78 3.59 -5.85
N PHE A 217 1.23 4.19 -6.90
CA PHE A 217 1.85 5.24 -7.70
C PHE A 217 1.21 6.59 -7.43
N SER A 218 1.99 7.66 -7.48
CA SER A 218 1.49 9.03 -7.47
C SER A 218 2.34 9.93 -8.34
N ASP A 219 1.70 10.78 -9.12
CA ASP A 219 2.28 11.86 -9.94
C ASP A 219 1.79 13.25 -9.46
N ASP A 220 1.09 13.32 -8.33
CA ASP A 220 0.50 14.56 -7.79
C ASP A 220 1.50 15.40 -6.95
N LEU A 221 2.76 15.03 -6.92
CA LEU A 221 3.78 15.78 -6.17
C LEU A 221 4.42 16.86 -7.05
N ARG A 222 3.84 18.06 -7.02
CA ARG A 222 4.34 19.19 -7.82
C ARG A 222 5.29 20.10 -7.06
N ARG A 223 5.21 20.15 -5.73
CA ARG A 223 5.99 21.04 -4.86
C ARG A 223 6.33 20.34 -3.56
N LEU A 224 7.54 20.59 -3.07
CA LEU A 224 8.05 20.01 -1.81
C LEU A 224 7.79 20.92 -0.60
N ASP A 225 7.46 22.18 -0.83
CA ASP A 225 7.15 23.20 0.18
C ASP A 225 5.67 23.22 0.59
N ASP A 226 4.86 22.26 0.12
CA ASP A 226 3.45 22.14 0.49
C ASP A 226 3.33 21.55 1.91
N ASP A 227 2.58 22.18 2.79
CA ASP A 227 2.29 21.70 4.15
C ASP A 227 1.69 20.28 4.18
N ASN A 228 1.15 19.82 3.05
CA ASN A 228 0.55 18.50 2.89
C ASN A 228 1.46 17.46 2.21
N VAL A 229 2.73 17.75 1.97
CA VAL A 229 3.68 16.84 1.28
C VAL A 229 3.64 15.45 1.91
N TYR A 230 3.77 15.34 3.22
CA TYR A 230 3.76 14.03 3.91
C TYR A 230 2.47 13.24 3.67
N ARG A 231 1.32 13.91 3.57
CA ARG A 231 0.05 13.25 3.25
C ARG A 231 0.02 12.72 1.83
N LYS A 232 0.60 13.45 0.89
CA LYS A 232 0.68 13.06 -0.53
C LYS A 232 1.67 11.91 -0.74
N LEU A 233 2.69 11.81 0.11
CA LEU A 233 3.65 10.71 0.07
C LEU A 233 3.08 9.42 0.69
N GLN A 234 2.17 9.55 1.65
CA GLN A 234 1.65 8.43 2.42
C GLN A 234 0.78 7.51 1.56
N GLY A 235 1.06 6.22 1.61
CA GLY A 235 0.29 5.21 0.87
C GLY A 235 0.82 4.91 -0.53
N HIS A 236 1.87 5.60 -0.99
CA HIS A 236 2.48 5.38 -2.29
C HIS A 236 3.89 4.76 -2.16
N TRP A 237 4.26 3.95 -3.12
CA TRP A 237 5.57 3.30 -3.19
C TRP A 237 6.51 4.04 -4.14
N ILE A 238 6.02 4.35 -5.34
CA ILE A 238 6.74 5.12 -6.34
C ILE A 238 6.01 6.44 -6.55
N ILE A 239 6.76 7.53 -6.46
CA ILE A 239 6.24 8.88 -6.61
C ILE A 239 7.05 9.55 -7.70
N GLU A 240 6.34 10.07 -8.69
CA GLU A 240 6.89 10.86 -9.76
C GLU A 240 6.67 12.35 -9.48
N MET A 241 7.71 13.12 -9.71
CA MET A 241 7.62 14.58 -9.73
C MET A 241 7.70 15.04 -11.17
N SER A 242 6.55 15.16 -11.80
CA SER A 242 6.46 15.72 -13.15
C SER A 242 6.85 17.20 -13.13
N GLU A 243 7.52 17.65 -14.19
CA GLU A 243 7.92 19.06 -14.32
C GLU A 243 8.73 19.57 -13.10
N MET A 244 9.65 18.77 -12.59
CA MET A 244 10.75 19.35 -11.85
C MET A 244 11.42 20.34 -12.82
N ILE A 245 10.83 21.54 -12.90
CA ILE A 245 11.59 22.68 -13.38
C ILE A 245 12.78 22.65 -12.48
N ALA A 246 13.89 22.19 -13.04
CA ALA A 246 15.17 22.24 -12.40
C ALA A 246 15.48 23.74 -12.19
N THR A 247 14.76 24.30 -11.25
CA THR A 247 15.26 25.40 -10.52
C THR A 247 16.46 24.79 -9.83
N ALA A 248 17.55 24.83 -10.55
CA ALA A 248 18.89 24.45 -10.14
C ALA A 248 19.36 25.35 -8.98
N ASN A 249 18.51 25.54 -8.01
CA ASN A 249 18.83 26.14 -6.74
C ASN A 249 19.23 24.98 -5.82
N ALA A 250 20.48 24.96 -5.43
CA ALA A 250 21.05 24.05 -4.42
C ALA A 250 20.10 23.84 -3.22
N LYS A 251 19.34 24.86 -2.87
CA LYS A 251 18.33 24.85 -1.82
C LYS A 251 17.19 23.82 -2.05
N SER A 252 16.74 23.66 -3.29
CA SER A 252 15.68 22.67 -3.60
C SER A 252 16.18 21.23 -3.50
N ILE A 253 17.47 20.99 -3.82
CA ILE A 253 18.08 19.66 -3.68
C ILE A 253 18.28 19.33 -2.20
N GLU A 254 18.66 20.31 -1.36
CA GLU A 254 18.77 20.13 0.08
C GLU A 254 17.40 19.88 0.72
N GLU A 255 16.36 20.56 0.28
CA GLU A 255 14.97 20.35 0.74
C GLU A 255 14.47 18.95 0.39
N ILE A 256 14.77 18.45 -0.82
CA ILE A 256 14.48 17.07 -1.25
C ILE A 256 15.19 16.07 -0.34
N ASN A 257 16.49 16.25 -0.10
CA ASN A 257 17.25 15.37 0.74
C ASN A 257 16.74 15.38 2.20
N HIS A 258 16.34 16.53 2.72
CA HIS A 258 15.81 16.67 4.08
C HIS A 258 14.45 15.97 4.26
N LEU A 259 13.58 16.00 3.25
CA LEU A 259 12.30 15.28 3.23
C LEU A 259 12.48 13.76 3.33
N PHE A 260 13.53 13.24 2.71
CA PHE A 260 13.78 11.79 2.66
C PHE A 260 14.70 11.27 3.78
N GLN A 261 15.28 12.14 4.59
CA GLN A 261 16.12 11.72 5.73
C GLN A 261 15.32 11.35 6.99
N GLY A 262 13.99 11.56 7.02
CA GLY A 262 13.14 11.26 8.17
C GLY A 262 13.59 11.99 9.44
N LYS A 263 12.72 12.69 10.11
CA LYS A 263 12.97 13.14 11.48
C LYS A 263 13.10 11.89 12.36
N GLU A 264 14.24 11.74 13.02
CA GLU A 264 14.40 10.90 14.22
C GLU A 264 13.37 11.26 15.30
#